data_491121c86d5f10312fa12a8e33a52900
#
_entry.id   491121c86d5f10312fa12a8e33a52900
#
_cell.length_a   1.000
_cell.length_b   1.000
_cell.length_c   1.000
_cell.angle_alpha   90.00
_cell.angle_beta   90.00
_cell.angle_gamma   90.00
#
_symmetry.space_group_name_H-M   'P 1'
#
loop_
_entity.id
_entity.type
_entity.pdbx_description
1 polymer ?
#
loop_
_entity_poly.entity_id
_entity_poly.type
_entity_poly.pdbx_seq_one_letter_code
_entity_poly.pdbx_strand_id
1 'polypeptide(L)'
;LGLLSNVIGDGGYIILLPIAAMLFQWVGLHPIAGIVTAYVSVACGYSANIVLSTMDPLLAHTTQEAALTLMGYQGNTEPLCNYFFMSASTVVITGIVYWVTQKWLLPTLGKYEGSVKVEAYRPLSRKERRAVMVAVTVAGIYVALILWLTFSSYGILRGVNGGLMHSPFIAGILFLLSLGAGFTGMAYGCLLYTSDA
;
A
#
# COMPACT_ATOMS: atom_id res chain seq x y z
N LEU A 1 -7.70 -2.39 -1.88
CA LEU A 1 -6.83 -1.82 -2.90
C LEU A 1 -6.23 -0.50 -2.44
N GLY A 2 -7.02 0.49 -1.98
CA GLY A 2 -6.51 1.77 -1.49
C GLY A 2 -5.48 1.65 -0.37
N LEU A 3 -5.70 0.77 0.61
CA LEU A 3 -4.74 0.51 1.68
C LEU A 3 -3.40 -0.03 1.16
N LEU A 4 -3.43 -0.93 0.18
CA LEU A 4 -2.22 -1.47 -0.45
C LEU A 4 -1.50 -0.41 -1.28
N SER A 5 -2.24 0.43 -1.99
CA SER A 5 -1.68 1.51 -2.80
C SER A 5 -0.91 2.52 -1.94
N ASN A 6 -1.38 2.80 -0.73
CA ASN A 6 -0.74 3.71 0.19
C ASN A 6 0.69 3.28 0.57
N VAL A 7 0.91 1.97 0.70
CA VAL A 7 2.24 1.39 0.98
C VAL A 7 3.13 1.41 -0.26
N ILE A 8 2.54 1.19 -1.45
CA ILE A 8 3.26 1.10 -2.73
C ILE A 8 3.49 2.50 -3.33
N GLY A 9 2.72 3.51 -2.90
CA GLY A 9 2.73 4.85 -3.46
C GLY A 9 2.24 4.86 -4.92
N ASP A 10 2.87 5.67 -5.77
CA ASP A 10 2.48 5.84 -7.19
C ASP A 10 2.50 4.54 -8.00
N GLY A 11 3.30 3.56 -7.60
CA GLY A 11 3.31 2.22 -8.19
C GLY A 11 1.98 1.47 -8.06
N GLY A 12 1.12 1.90 -7.13
CA GLY A 12 -0.22 1.34 -6.95
C GLY A 12 -1.08 1.45 -8.20
N TYR A 13 -0.98 2.54 -8.97
CA TYR A 13 -1.72 2.68 -10.23
C TYR A 13 -1.28 1.65 -11.28
N ILE A 14 0.01 1.37 -11.37
CA ILE A 14 0.55 0.46 -12.38
C ILE A 14 0.21 -1.00 -12.04
N ILE A 15 0.31 -1.37 -10.76
CA ILE A 15 0.20 -2.76 -10.31
C ILE A 15 -1.25 -3.14 -10.00
N LEU A 16 -2.00 -2.29 -9.29
CA LEU A 16 -3.32 -2.67 -8.78
C LEU A 16 -4.43 -2.61 -9.82
N LEU A 17 -4.32 -1.76 -10.86
CA LEU A 17 -5.33 -1.66 -11.89
C LEU A 17 -5.46 -2.95 -12.72
N PRO A 18 -4.38 -3.51 -13.29
CA PRO A 18 -4.46 -4.80 -14.00
C PRO A 18 -4.94 -5.94 -13.10
N ILE A 19 -4.47 -6.00 -11.85
CA ILE A 19 -4.90 -7.03 -10.90
C ILE A 19 -6.40 -6.93 -10.63
N ALA A 20 -6.94 -5.72 -10.45
CA ALA A 20 -8.36 -5.53 -10.23
C ALA A 20 -9.20 -5.93 -11.46
N ALA A 21 -8.72 -5.61 -12.67
CA ALA A 21 -9.37 -6.06 -13.90
C ALA A 21 -9.49 -7.59 -13.96
N MET A 22 -8.39 -8.29 -13.65
CA MET A 22 -8.35 -9.75 -13.62
C MET A 22 -9.27 -10.34 -12.55
N LEU A 23 -9.26 -9.76 -11.34
CA LEU A 23 -10.13 -10.20 -10.23
C LEU A 23 -11.61 -10.07 -10.58
N PHE A 24 -12.03 -8.94 -11.17
CA PHE A 24 -13.41 -8.73 -11.59
C PHE A 24 -13.82 -9.72 -12.67
N GLN A 25 -12.93 -9.99 -13.63
CA GLN A 25 -13.19 -10.95 -14.69
C GLN A 25 -13.30 -12.38 -14.16
N TRP A 26 -12.48 -12.78 -13.17
CA TRP A 26 -12.59 -14.10 -12.53
C TRP A 26 -13.93 -14.30 -11.81
N VAL A 27 -14.49 -13.25 -11.25
CA VAL A 27 -15.81 -13.27 -10.60
C VAL A 27 -16.97 -13.16 -11.63
N GLY A 28 -16.65 -13.02 -12.92
CA GLY A 28 -17.65 -12.89 -14.00
C GLY A 28 -18.19 -11.46 -14.16
N LEU A 29 -17.52 -10.47 -13.58
CA LEU A 29 -17.85 -9.06 -13.71
C LEU A 29 -17.06 -8.40 -14.86
N HIS A 30 -17.50 -7.23 -15.30
CA HIS A 30 -16.84 -6.52 -16.38
C HIS A 30 -15.46 -5.99 -15.91
N PRO A 31 -14.34 -6.29 -16.63
CA PRO A 31 -12.98 -5.91 -16.19
C PRO A 31 -12.77 -4.39 -16.11
N ILE A 32 -13.46 -3.60 -16.96
CA ILE A 32 -13.43 -2.14 -16.88
C ILE A 32 -13.98 -1.66 -15.52
N ALA A 33 -15.00 -2.31 -14.97
CA ALA A 33 -15.48 -1.98 -13.64
C ALA A 33 -14.38 -2.18 -12.58
N GLY A 34 -13.56 -3.24 -12.72
CA GLY A 34 -12.39 -3.48 -11.88
C GLY A 34 -11.36 -2.35 -11.97
N ILE A 35 -11.01 -1.93 -13.19
CA ILE A 35 -10.06 -0.83 -13.43
C ILE A 35 -10.56 0.47 -12.80
N VAL A 36 -11.81 0.86 -13.09
CA VAL A 36 -12.39 2.11 -12.57
C VAL A 36 -12.45 2.09 -11.05
N THR A 37 -12.92 1.00 -10.46
CA THR A 37 -13.00 0.86 -8.99
C THR A 37 -11.61 0.90 -8.36
N ALA A 38 -10.61 0.25 -8.97
CA ALA A 38 -9.24 0.30 -8.48
C ALA A 38 -8.65 1.70 -8.59
N TYR A 39 -8.84 2.37 -9.72
CA TYR A 39 -8.36 3.73 -9.93
C TYR A 39 -8.90 4.69 -8.86
N VAL A 40 -10.21 4.68 -8.65
CA VAL A 40 -10.86 5.50 -7.62
C VAL A 40 -10.36 5.12 -6.22
N SER A 41 -10.20 3.82 -5.94
CA SER A 41 -9.71 3.35 -4.63
C SER A 41 -8.27 3.77 -4.37
N VAL A 42 -7.40 3.78 -5.38
CA VAL A 42 -6.02 4.26 -5.27
C VAL A 42 -6.01 5.78 -5.06
N ALA A 43 -6.76 6.54 -5.87
CA ALA A 43 -6.85 7.99 -5.76
C ALA A 43 -7.38 8.42 -4.38
N CYS A 44 -8.44 7.79 -3.88
CA CYS A 44 -8.98 8.06 -2.55
C CYS A 44 -8.05 7.61 -1.42
N GLY A 45 -7.25 6.57 -1.66
CA GLY A 45 -6.30 6.02 -0.69
C GLY A 45 -5.22 7.02 -0.27
N TYR A 46 -4.90 8.01 -1.09
CA TYR A 46 -3.97 9.08 -0.72
C TYR A 46 -4.53 10.02 0.37
N SER A 47 -5.84 10.20 0.41
CA SER A 47 -6.50 11.15 1.32
C SER A 47 -7.28 10.48 2.44
N ALA A 48 -7.55 9.19 2.34
CA ALA A 48 -8.35 8.43 3.29
C ALA A 48 -7.70 7.05 3.51
N ASN A 49 -6.97 6.93 4.61
CA ASN A 49 -6.25 5.71 4.93
C ASN A 49 -6.21 5.43 6.44
N ILE A 50 -6.07 4.16 6.81
CA ILE A 50 -5.91 3.71 8.19
C ILE A 50 -4.42 3.57 8.55
N VAL A 51 -3.57 3.39 7.54
CA VAL A 51 -2.12 3.27 7.71
C VAL A 51 -1.47 4.57 7.29
N LEU A 52 -0.53 5.07 8.10
CA LEU A 52 0.28 6.23 7.76
C LEU A 52 0.96 6.03 6.40
N SER A 53 0.78 7.03 5.54
CA SER A 53 1.43 7.11 4.25
C SER A 53 2.85 7.67 4.40
N THR A 54 3.66 7.45 3.40
CA THR A 54 4.94 8.12 3.22
C THR A 54 4.78 9.62 2.97
N MET A 55 3.60 10.05 2.49
CA MET A 55 3.26 11.44 2.25
C MET A 55 2.91 12.22 3.53
N ASP A 56 2.39 11.55 4.58
CA ASP A 56 1.95 12.23 5.80
C ASP A 56 3.09 12.94 6.53
N PRO A 57 4.27 12.33 6.77
CA PRO A 57 5.40 13.04 7.35
C PRO A 57 5.93 14.17 6.46
N LEU A 58 5.93 13.98 5.14
CA LEU A 58 6.39 14.98 4.19
C LEU A 58 5.48 16.22 4.23
N LEU A 59 4.16 16.03 4.18
CA LEU A 59 3.18 17.12 4.26
C LEU A 59 3.22 17.82 5.61
N ALA A 60 3.37 17.08 6.71
CA ALA A 60 3.51 17.66 8.04
C ALA A 60 4.74 18.58 8.13
N HIS A 61 5.89 18.12 7.62
CA HIS A 61 7.13 18.89 7.60
C HIS A 61 6.99 20.16 6.74
N THR A 62 6.45 20.03 5.52
CA THR A 62 6.21 21.17 4.62
C THR A 62 5.26 22.20 5.24
N THR A 63 4.20 21.73 5.91
CA THR A 63 3.26 22.60 6.61
C THR A 63 3.93 23.34 7.77
N GLN A 64 4.79 22.67 8.51
CA GLN A 64 5.54 23.26 9.61
C GLN A 64 6.52 24.33 9.11
N GLU A 65 7.24 24.07 8.04
CA GLU A 65 8.13 25.05 7.45
C GLU A 65 7.38 26.29 6.93
N ALA A 66 6.24 26.09 6.28
CA ALA A 66 5.39 27.18 5.83
C ALA A 66 4.85 28.01 7.00
N ALA A 67 4.40 27.38 8.09
CA ALA A 67 3.90 28.05 9.27
C ALA A 67 4.99 28.87 9.98
N LEU A 68 6.21 28.34 10.08
CA LEU A 68 7.37 29.04 10.61
C LEU A 68 7.71 30.29 9.79
N THR A 69 7.70 30.16 8.46
CA THR A 69 8.09 31.23 7.54
C THR A 69 7.06 32.34 7.46
N LEU A 70 5.76 31.99 7.43
CA LEU A 70 4.68 32.96 7.21
C LEU A 70 4.14 33.58 8.49
N MET A 71 4.09 32.83 9.59
CA MET A 71 3.43 33.27 10.81
C MET A 71 4.36 33.32 12.03
N GLY A 72 5.62 32.90 11.92
CA GLY A 72 6.51 32.74 13.06
C GLY A 72 6.03 31.70 14.07
N TYR A 73 5.10 30.83 13.66
CA TYR A 73 4.48 29.82 14.52
C TYR A 73 5.47 28.71 14.85
N GLN A 74 5.82 28.56 16.11
CA GLN A 74 6.75 27.53 16.60
C GLN A 74 6.02 26.25 17.10
N GLY A 75 4.77 26.05 16.70
CA GLY A 75 4.02 24.83 17.02
C GLY A 75 4.57 23.62 16.28
N ASN A 76 4.34 22.44 16.84
CA ASN A 76 4.74 21.19 16.22
C ASN A 76 3.59 20.64 15.39
N THR A 77 3.80 20.43 14.09
CA THR A 77 2.81 19.80 13.21
C THR A 77 3.09 18.31 13.18
N GLU A 78 2.27 17.54 13.91
CA GLU A 78 2.45 16.09 13.97
C GLU A 78 1.86 15.40 12.73
N PRO A 79 2.54 14.39 12.16
CA PRO A 79 2.03 13.59 11.03
C PRO A 79 0.69 12.90 11.33
N LEU A 80 0.35 12.70 12.60
CA LEU A 80 -0.89 12.06 13.06
C LEU A 80 -2.03 13.03 13.30
N CYS A 81 -1.89 14.33 13.05
CA CYS A 81 -2.93 15.32 13.39
C CYS A 81 -4.29 15.01 12.71
N ASN A 82 -4.29 14.42 11.53
CA ASN A 82 -5.49 14.07 10.76
C ASN A 82 -5.86 12.58 10.82
N TYR A 83 -5.20 11.77 11.65
CA TYR A 83 -5.36 10.32 11.64
C TYR A 83 -6.81 9.85 11.83
N PHE A 84 -7.52 10.43 12.78
CA PHE A 84 -8.93 10.06 13.05
C PHE A 84 -9.84 10.43 11.89
N PHE A 85 -9.62 11.60 11.29
CA PHE A 85 -10.38 12.03 10.12
C PHE A 85 -10.12 11.13 8.92
N MET A 86 -8.87 10.77 8.65
CA MET A 86 -8.49 9.87 7.56
C MET A 86 -9.09 8.47 7.74
N SER A 87 -9.03 7.94 8.96
CA SER A 87 -9.61 6.63 9.28
C SER A 87 -11.13 6.61 9.12
N ALA A 88 -11.83 7.62 9.61
CA ALA A 88 -13.27 7.77 9.44
C ALA A 88 -13.65 7.94 7.96
N SER A 89 -12.90 8.78 7.23
CA SER A 89 -13.09 9.00 5.79
C SER A 89 -12.92 7.72 4.99
N THR A 90 -12.00 6.84 5.38
CA THR A 90 -11.78 5.54 4.71
C THR A 90 -13.05 4.68 4.73
N VAL A 91 -13.73 4.63 5.85
CA VAL A 91 -14.99 3.85 5.98
C VAL A 91 -16.08 4.45 5.09
N VAL A 92 -16.25 5.77 5.15
CA VAL A 92 -17.28 6.48 4.36
C VAL A 92 -17.02 6.32 2.86
N ILE A 93 -15.79 6.58 2.41
CA ILE A 93 -15.42 6.48 1.00
C ILE A 93 -15.55 5.05 0.49
N THR A 94 -15.15 4.04 1.27
CA THR A 94 -15.31 2.64 0.91
C THR A 94 -16.78 2.29 0.70
N GLY A 95 -17.67 2.77 1.57
CA GLY A 95 -19.11 2.60 1.42
C GLY A 95 -19.67 3.26 0.15
N ILE A 96 -19.24 4.49 -0.14
CA ILE A 96 -19.65 5.23 -1.34
C ILE A 96 -19.16 4.53 -2.62
N VAL A 97 -17.88 4.17 -2.68
CA VAL A 97 -17.28 3.48 -3.84
C VAL A 97 -17.98 2.13 -4.08
N TYR A 98 -18.22 1.36 -3.02
CA TYR A 98 -18.97 0.11 -3.13
C TYR A 98 -20.38 0.35 -3.67
N TRP A 99 -21.12 1.31 -3.12
CA TRP A 99 -22.49 1.62 -3.53
C TRP A 99 -22.56 2.09 -5.00
N VAL A 100 -21.67 3.00 -5.40
CA VAL A 100 -21.59 3.49 -6.80
C VAL A 100 -21.23 2.36 -7.76
N THR A 101 -20.26 1.52 -7.39
CA THR A 101 -19.84 0.37 -8.21
C THR A 101 -21.01 -0.59 -8.45
N GLN A 102 -21.77 -0.92 -7.40
CA GLN A 102 -22.86 -1.88 -7.48
C GLN A 102 -24.09 -1.32 -8.18
N LYS A 103 -24.46 -0.05 -7.90
CA LYS A 103 -25.71 0.52 -8.37
C LYS A 103 -25.62 1.18 -9.76
N TRP A 104 -24.45 1.70 -10.08
CA TRP A 104 -24.30 2.48 -11.31
C TRP A 104 -23.30 1.86 -12.28
N LEU A 105 -22.10 1.54 -11.81
CA LEU A 105 -21.03 1.10 -12.69
C LEU A 105 -21.29 -0.29 -13.29
N LEU A 106 -21.60 -1.28 -12.49
CA LEU A 106 -21.87 -2.64 -12.96
C LEU A 106 -23.13 -2.74 -13.86
N PRO A 107 -24.26 -2.13 -13.52
CA PRO A 107 -25.41 -2.16 -14.41
C PRO A 107 -25.19 -1.44 -15.74
N THR A 108 -24.41 -0.36 -15.76
CA THR A 108 -24.10 0.40 -16.98
C THR A 108 -23.19 -0.36 -17.93
N LEU A 109 -22.22 -1.11 -17.39
CA LEU A 109 -21.28 -1.90 -18.20
C LEU A 109 -21.84 -3.25 -18.66
N GLY A 110 -22.81 -3.78 -17.95
CA GLY A 110 -23.39 -5.09 -18.28
C GLY A 110 -22.41 -6.26 -18.09
N LYS A 111 -22.74 -7.38 -18.74
CA LYS A 111 -21.88 -8.58 -18.75
C LYS A 111 -20.75 -8.40 -19.77
N TYR A 112 -19.57 -8.90 -19.42
CA TYR A 112 -18.45 -8.91 -20.34
C TYR A 112 -18.61 -10.02 -21.39
N GLU A 113 -18.74 -9.62 -22.65
CA GLU A 113 -18.87 -10.52 -23.82
C GLU A 113 -17.58 -10.57 -24.67
N GLY A 114 -16.47 -10.06 -24.13
CA GLY A 114 -15.19 -10.02 -24.85
C GLY A 114 -14.56 -11.40 -25.05
N SER A 115 -13.77 -11.53 -26.10
CA SER A 115 -13.05 -12.75 -26.47
C SER A 115 -11.87 -13.08 -25.54
N VAL A 116 -11.36 -12.10 -24.81
CA VAL A 116 -10.24 -12.28 -23.87
C VAL A 116 -10.78 -12.85 -22.58
N LYS A 117 -10.62 -14.15 -22.41
CA LYS A 117 -10.88 -14.81 -21.11
C LYS A 117 -9.57 -14.84 -20.34
N VAL A 118 -9.58 -14.38 -19.08
CA VAL A 118 -8.46 -14.65 -18.17
C VAL A 118 -8.32 -16.16 -18.05
N GLU A 119 -7.10 -16.67 -18.14
CA GLU A 119 -6.84 -18.07 -17.87
C GLU A 119 -7.52 -18.48 -16.56
N ALA A 120 -8.23 -19.62 -16.60
CA ALA A 120 -8.89 -20.14 -15.43
C ALA A 120 -7.89 -20.20 -14.26
N TYR A 121 -8.36 -19.88 -13.05
CA TYR A 121 -7.54 -19.96 -11.84
C TYR A 121 -6.76 -21.27 -11.82
N ARG A 122 -5.46 -21.16 -11.97
CA ARG A 122 -4.53 -22.28 -11.86
C ARG A 122 -3.95 -22.27 -10.45
N PRO A 123 -4.09 -23.36 -9.69
CA PRO A 123 -3.44 -23.43 -8.40
C PRO A 123 -1.91 -23.30 -8.58
N LEU A 124 -1.28 -22.57 -7.66
CA LEU A 124 0.16 -22.36 -7.65
C LEU A 124 0.90 -23.70 -7.76
N SER A 125 1.85 -23.77 -8.65
CA SER A 125 2.76 -24.91 -8.76
C SER A 125 3.55 -25.08 -7.46
N ARG A 126 4.13 -26.27 -7.25
CA ARG A 126 4.97 -26.51 -6.06
C ARG A 126 6.17 -25.55 -5.98
N LYS A 127 6.73 -25.16 -7.13
CA LYS A 127 7.83 -24.18 -7.21
C LYS A 127 7.34 -22.78 -6.81
N GLU A 128 6.26 -22.32 -7.39
CA GLU A 128 5.66 -21.01 -7.09
C GLU A 128 5.28 -20.90 -5.59
N ARG A 129 4.67 -21.96 -5.04
CA ARG A 129 4.32 -22.00 -3.62
C ARG A 129 5.57 -21.91 -2.72
N ARG A 130 6.68 -22.59 -3.09
CA ARG A 130 7.94 -22.49 -2.35
C ARG A 130 8.52 -21.09 -2.45
N ALA A 131 8.52 -20.48 -3.64
CA ALA A 131 8.99 -19.11 -3.86
C ALA A 131 8.20 -18.10 -3.02
N VAL A 132 6.87 -18.20 -3.00
CA VAL A 132 6.01 -17.37 -2.14
C VAL A 132 6.31 -17.60 -0.66
N MET A 133 6.43 -18.84 -0.20
CA MET A 133 6.76 -19.14 1.21
C MET A 133 8.10 -18.52 1.63
N VAL A 134 9.13 -18.65 0.80
CA VAL A 134 10.45 -18.06 1.09
C VAL A 134 10.37 -16.54 1.09
N ALA A 135 9.69 -15.94 0.12
CA ALA A 135 9.48 -14.50 0.09
C ALA A 135 8.76 -13.98 1.34
N VAL A 136 7.69 -14.67 1.77
CA VAL A 136 6.96 -14.34 3.01
C VAL A 136 7.86 -14.51 4.25
N THR A 137 8.69 -15.55 4.28
CA THR A 137 9.63 -15.77 5.39
C THR A 137 10.68 -14.65 5.46
N VAL A 138 11.25 -14.26 4.31
CA VAL A 138 12.21 -13.14 4.22
C VAL A 138 11.55 -11.83 4.66
N ALA A 139 10.34 -11.56 4.19
CA ALA A 139 9.57 -10.40 4.63
C ALA A 139 9.31 -10.41 6.14
N GLY A 140 8.93 -11.56 6.69
CA GLY A 140 8.71 -11.73 8.13
C GLY A 140 9.96 -11.49 8.96
N ILE A 141 11.11 -12.03 8.54
CA ILE A 141 12.40 -11.80 9.18
C ILE A 141 12.80 -10.33 9.10
N TYR A 142 12.61 -9.71 7.94
CA TYR A 142 12.90 -8.30 7.74
C TYR A 142 12.05 -7.40 8.66
N VAL A 143 10.74 -7.63 8.72
CA VAL A 143 9.83 -6.89 9.61
C VAL A 143 10.22 -7.08 11.07
N ALA A 144 10.52 -8.32 11.49
CA ALA A 144 10.97 -8.63 12.85
C ALA A 144 12.27 -7.88 13.20
N LEU A 145 13.22 -7.82 12.25
CA LEU A 145 14.47 -7.08 12.40
C LEU A 145 14.21 -5.57 12.59
N ILE A 146 13.36 -4.98 11.74
CA ILE A 146 13.01 -3.57 11.85
C ILE A 146 12.31 -3.26 13.18
N LEU A 147 11.37 -4.09 13.59
CA LEU A 147 10.71 -3.94 14.89
C LEU A 147 11.71 -4.04 16.03
N TRP A 148 12.64 -5.01 15.99
CA TRP A 148 13.68 -5.14 16.99
C TRP A 148 14.59 -3.89 17.03
N LEU A 149 15.03 -3.38 15.88
CA LEU A 149 15.85 -2.16 15.79
C LEU A 149 15.10 -0.89 16.22
N THR A 150 13.78 -0.88 16.18
CA THR A 150 12.94 0.27 16.57
C THR A 150 12.60 0.23 18.06
N PHE A 151 12.28 -0.93 18.61
CA PHE A 151 11.79 -1.07 19.99
C PHE A 151 12.86 -1.48 21.00
N SER A 152 13.99 -2.04 20.56
CA SER A 152 15.09 -2.40 21.45
C SER A 152 15.72 -1.18 22.11
N SER A 153 16.20 -1.34 23.33
CA SER A 153 16.92 -0.29 24.08
C SER A 153 18.20 0.18 23.38
N TYR A 154 18.79 -0.67 22.54
CA TYR A 154 19.98 -0.39 21.71
C TYR A 154 19.65 -0.17 20.23
N GLY A 155 18.38 -0.02 19.90
CA GLY A 155 17.93 0.07 18.52
C GLY A 155 18.34 1.39 17.83
N ILE A 156 19.01 1.28 16.69
CA ILE A 156 19.47 2.44 15.88
C ILE A 156 18.30 3.24 15.32
N LEU A 157 17.16 2.59 15.11
CA LEU A 157 15.93 3.23 14.58
C LEU A 157 15.06 3.86 15.66
N ARG A 158 15.45 3.75 16.92
CA ARG A 158 14.76 4.33 18.06
C ARG A 158 15.02 5.82 18.15
N GLY A 159 13.99 6.61 18.45
CA GLY A 159 14.14 8.05 18.72
C GLY A 159 14.90 8.33 20.01
N VAL A 160 15.61 9.45 20.07
CA VAL A 160 16.47 9.87 21.18
C VAL A 160 15.73 9.87 22.53
N ASN A 161 14.43 10.20 22.52
CA ASN A 161 13.57 10.22 23.72
C ASN A 161 12.68 8.98 23.84
N GLY A 162 12.96 7.90 23.10
CA GLY A 162 12.12 6.70 23.07
C GLY A 162 10.80 6.87 22.32
N GLY A 163 10.52 8.05 21.78
CA GLY A 163 9.32 8.35 20.99
C GLY A 163 9.46 7.89 19.53
N LEU A 164 8.36 7.42 18.94
CA LEU A 164 8.33 6.99 17.54
C LEU A 164 8.30 8.17 16.56
N MET A 165 7.70 9.29 16.93
CA MET A 165 7.38 10.40 16.04
C MET A 165 8.61 11.11 15.44
N HIS A 166 9.68 11.25 16.22
CA HIS A 166 10.94 11.87 15.79
C HIS A 166 12.07 10.84 15.73
N SER A 167 11.73 9.59 15.39
CA SER A 167 12.69 8.50 15.30
C SER A 167 13.30 8.42 13.90
N PRO A 168 14.55 7.90 13.77
CA PRO A 168 15.13 7.56 12.48
C PRO A 168 14.28 6.55 11.69
N PHE A 169 13.42 5.77 12.38
CA PHE A 169 12.45 4.88 11.73
C PHE A 169 11.49 5.65 10.85
N ILE A 170 10.83 6.69 11.39
CA ILE A 170 9.88 7.51 10.61
C ILE A 170 10.61 8.28 9.50
N ALA A 171 11.78 8.86 9.80
CA ALA A 171 12.57 9.57 8.80
C ALA A 171 13.03 8.68 7.63
N GLY A 172 13.34 7.41 7.92
CA GLY A 172 13.82 6.43 6.95
C GLY A 172 12.77 5.46 6.42
N ILE A 173 11.46 5.64 6.71
CA ILE A 173 10.43 4.65 6.42
C ILE A 173 10.32 4.28 4.93
N LEU A 174 10.48 5.25 4.03
CA LEU A 174 10.51 5.03 2.58
C LEU A 174 11.64 4.11 2.15
N PHE A 175 12.83 4.38 2.67
CA PHE A 175 14.01 3.58 2.38
C PHE A 175 13.86 2.15 2.93
N LEU A 176 13.36 2.01 4.15
CA LEU A 176 13.12 0.71 4.76
C LEU A 176 12.07 -0.09 3.98
N LEU A 177 10.97 0.52 3.55
CA LEU A 177 9.96 -0.15 2.73
C LEU A 177 10.54 -0.60 1.38
N SER A 178 11.33 0.26 0.73
CA SER A 178 11.97 -0.05 -0.56
C SER A 178 12.97 -1.20 -0.43
N LEU A 179 13.78 -1.23 0.62
CA LEU A 179 14.70 -2.33 0.90
C LEU A 179 13.95 -3.63 1.18
N GLY A 180 12.89 -3.59 1.99
CA GLY A 180 12.07 -4.76 2.28
C GLY A 180 11.44 -5.35 1.04
N ALA A 181 10.87 -4.51 0.17
CA ALA A 181 10.33 -4.93 -1.11
C ALA A 181 11.42 -5.52 -2.02
N GLY A 182 12.59 -4.91 -2.05
CA GLY A 182 13.75 -5.40 -2.82
C GLY A 182 14.22 -6.79 -2.38
N PHE A 183 14.43 -7.00 -1.09
CA PHE A 183 14.84 -8.31 -0.55
C PHE A 183 13.78 -9.39 -0.79
N THR A 184 12.52 -9.05 -0.57
CA THR A 184 11.40 -9.98 -0.79
C THR A 184 11.26 -10.34 -2.27
N GLY A 185 11.39 -9.34 -3.16
CA GLY A 185 11.34 -9.54 -4.61
C GLY A 185 12.52 -10.36 -5.12
N MET A 186 13.74 -10.11 -4.64
CA MET A 186 14.91 -10.93 -4.97
C MET A 186 14.75 -12.37 -4.50
N ALA A 187 14.29 -12.60 -3.27
CA ALA A 187 14.08 -13.95 -2.74
C ALA A 187 13.04 -14.74 -3.56
N TYR A 188 11.98 -14.07 -4.00
CA TYR A 188 10.97 -14.65 -4.88
C TYR A 188 11.55 -14.96 -6.26
N GLY A 189 12.22 -13.98 -6.87
CA GLY A 189 12.78 -14.08 -8.23
C GLY A 189 13.88 -15.13 -8.35
N CYS A 190 14.79 -15.20 -7.38
CA CYS A 190 15.85 -16.22 -7.37
C CYS A 190 15.29 -17.64 -7.41
N LEU A 191 14.24 -17.94 -6.69
CA LEU A 191 13.65 -19.29 -6.68
C LEU A 191 12.81 -19.61 -7.92
N LEU A 192 12.24 -18.60 -8.54
CA LEU A 192 11.38 -18.79 -9.70
C LEU A 192 12.19 -18.88 -11.00
N TYR A 193 13.21 -18.02 -11.16
CA TYR A 193 13.95 -17.86 -12.43
C TYR A 193 15.28 -18.60 -12.48
N THR A 194 15.98 -18.83 -11.36
CA THR A 194 17.28 -19.49 -11.36
C THR A 194 17.22 -21.01 -11.41
N SER A 195 16.07 -21.63 -11.22
CA SER A 195 15.94 -23.09 -11.27
C SER A 195 15.70 -23.66 -12.68
N ASP A 196 15.66 -22.81 -13.70
CA ASP A 196 15.43 -23.19 -15.10
C ASP A 196 16.69 -22.98 -15.98
N ALA A 197 17.86 -22.70 -15.36
CA ALA A 197 19.16 -22.59 -16.01
C ALA A 197 19.97 -23.88 -15.90
#